data_11b4e0658843d61d7a242f13668b7f23
#
_entry.id   11b4e0658843d61d7a242f13668b7f23
#
_cell.length_a   1.000
_cell.length_b   1.000
_cell.length_c   1.000
_cell.angle_alpha   90.00
_cell.angle_beta   90.00
_cell.angle_gamma   90.00
#
_symmetry.space_group_name_H-M   'P 1'
#
loop_
_entity.id
_entity.type
_entity.pdbx_description
1 polymer ?
#
loop_
_entity_poly.entity_id
_entity_poly.type
_entity_poly.pdbx_seq_one_letter_code
_entity_poly.pdbx_strand_id
1 'polypeptide(L)'
;GKDIVQFAKAVEISHPNIDSKVCTGSHADLAPGTNAGKKFVVNPGGGTDKTDGDTSQCSGLGHSSVTQNPKLFSTFVSTVKVAEGKNWPAGRAYSGXSLKTGDTNSNANAVAKDLVALNSDEKTIVA
;
A
#
# COMPACT_ATOMS: atom_id res chain seq x y z
N GLY A 1 12.16 6.32 3.92
CA GLY A 1 11.75 5.99 2.62
C GLY A 1 12.77 5.32 1.71
N LYS A 2 14.05 5.68 1.83
CA LYS A 2 15.03 5.13 0.91
C LYS A 2 15.21 3.62 1.06
N ASP A 3 15.25 3.15 2.30
CA ASP A 3 15.44 1.73 2.55
C ASP A 3 14.27 0.90 2.04
N ILE A 4 13.05 1.41 2.20
CA ILE A 4 11.89 0.67 1.76
C ILE A 4 11.82 0.64 0.22
N VAL A 5 12.26 1.71 -0.44
CA VAL A 5 12.30 1.74 -1.89
C VAL A 5 13.30 0.70 -2.43
N GLN A 6 14.47 0.63 -1.81
CA GLN A 6 15.47 -0.34 -2.22
C GLN A 6 15.00 -1.77 -1.96
N PHE A 7 14.34 -1.99 -0.83
CA PHE A 7 13.79 -3.30 -0.51
C PHE A 7 12.74 -3.71 -1.54
N ALA A 8 11.82 -2.79 -1.88
CA ALA A 8 10.77 -3.10 -2.85
C ALA A 8 11.38 -3.44 -4.21
N LYS A 9 12.41 -2.71 -4.62
CA LYS A 9 13.05 -2.97 -5.90
C LYS A 9 13.73 -4.33 -5.92
N ALA A 10 14.42 -4.67 -4.83
CA ALA A 10 15.08 -5.98 -4.73
C ALA A 10 14.07 -7.11 -4.76
N VAL A 11 12.96 -6.95 -4.06
CA VAL A 11 11.91 -7.97 -4.02
C VAL A 11 11.27 -8.12 -5.40
N GLU A 12 11.00 -7.01 -6.08
CA GLU A 12 10.42 -7.04 -7.41
C GLU A 12 11.28 -7.85 -8.37
N ILE A 13 12.59 -7.64 -8.33
CA ILE A 13 13.51 -8.27 -9.26
C ILE A 13 13.71 -9.74 -8.93
N SER A 14 13.92 -10.06 -7.66
CA SER A 14 14.41 -11.36 -7.26
C SER A 14 13.38 -12.27 -6.58
N HIS A 15 12.31 -11.69 -6.03
CA HIS A 15 11.36 -12.48 -5.22
C HIS A 15 9.93 -12.05 -5.50
N PRO A 16 9.42 -12.33 -6.71
CA PRO A 16 8.06 -11.88 -7.05
C PRO A 16 6.98 -12.49 -6.17
N ASN A 17 7.22 -13.66 -5.57
CA ASN A 17 6.25 -14.22 -4.64
C ASN A 17 6.08 -13.33 -3.41
N ILE A 18 7.18 -12.74 -2.92
CA ILE A 18 7.10 -11.83 -1.79
C ILE A 18 6.45 -10.52 -2.24
N ASP A 19 6.80 -10.04 -3.42
CA ASP A 19 6.22 -8.82 -3.95
C ASP A 19 4.70 -8.90 -4.01
N SER A 20 4.15 -10.06 -4.28
CA SER A 20 2.71 -10.25 -4.40
C SER A 20 2.01 -10.43 -3.05
N LYS A 21 2.75 -10.40 -1.94
CA LYS A 21 2.17 -10.63 -0.60
C LYS A 21 2.25 -9.43 0.32
N VAL A 22 2.88 -8.35 -0.12
CA VAL A 22 3.02 -7.14 0.70
C VAL A 22 2.20 -6.04 0.05
N CYS A 23 1.46 -5.30 0.85
CA CYS A 23 0.54 -4.24 0.42
C CYS A 23 -0.64 -4.75 -0.42
N THR A 24 -0.84 -6.04 -0.47
CA THR A 24 -1.91 -6.62 -1.28
C THR A 24 -3.16 -6.94 -0.50
N GLY A 25 -3.14 -6.76 0.80
CA GLY A 25 -4.30 -7.03 1.64
C GLY A 25 -5.18 -5.81 1.82
N SER A 26 -6.11 -5.93 2.74
CA SER A 26 -7.05 -4.85 3.03
C SER A 26 -7.07 -4.46 4.49
N HIS A 27 -6.09 -4.93 5.27
CA HIS A 27 -6.14 -4.72 6.72
C HIS A 27 -5.84 -3.28 7.14
N ALA A 28 -5.35 -2.46 6.23
CA ALA A 28 -5.09 -1.05 6.52
C ALA A 28 -6.05 -0.12 5.77
N ASP A 29 -7.17 -0.65 5.31
CA ASP A 29 -8.17 0.13 4.61
C ASP A 29 -8.79 1.13 5.59
N LEU A 30 -8.77 2.40 5.23
CA LEU A 30 -9.27 3.47 6.11
C LEU A 30 -10.77 3.67 6.01
N ALA A 31 -11.43 3.06 5.05
CA ALA A 31 -12.87 3.24 4.86
C ALA A 31 -13.48 1.94 4.33
N PRO A 32 -13.59 0.91 5.18
CA PRO A 32 -14.16 -0.36 4.72
C PRO A 32 -15.59 -0.18 4.21
N GLY A 33 -16.00 -1.07 3.33
CA GLY A 33 -17.35 -1.07 2.81
C GLY A 33 -17.42 -0.52 1.40
N THR A 34 -18.52 0.14 1.08
CA THR A 34 -18.74 0.58 -0.30
C THR A 34 -17.78 1.67 -0.74
N ASN A 35 -17.15 2.36 0.20
CA ASN A 35 -16.18 3.40 -0.13
C ASN A 35 -14.74 2.95 0.14
N ALA A 36 -14.53 1.65 0.24
CA ALA A 36 -13.22 1.09 0.52
C ALA A 36 -12.24 1.40 -0.62
N GLY A 37 -10.97 1.23 -0.33
CA GLY A 37 -9.92 1.55 -1.29
C GLY A 37 -10.03 0.75 -2.58
N LYS A 38 -9.89 1.43 -3.70
CA LYS A 38 -10.02 0.84 -5.03
C LYS A 38 -8.74 0.91 -5.85
N LYS A 39 -7.93 1.96 -5.67
CA LYS A 39 -6.69 2.06 -6.41
C LYS A 39 -5.70 2.94 -5.67
N PHE A 40 -4.44 2.69 -5.93
CA PHE A 40 -3.37 3.53 -5.37
C PHE A 40 -3.25 4.83 -6.14
N VAL A 41 -3.12 5.94 -5.40
CA VAL A 41 -2.82 7.25 -5.97
C VAL A 41 -1.80 7.94 -5.07
N VAL A 42 -1.12 8.94 -5.61
CA VAL A 42 -0.07 9.61 -4.84
C VAL A 42 -0.63 10.62 -3.84
N ASN A 43 -1.74 11.26 -4.14
CA ASN A 43 -2.24 12.35 -3.29
C ASN A 43 -3.75 12.26 -3.12
N PRO A 44 -4.24 11.25 -2.40
CA PRO A 44 -5.69 11.10 -2.23
C PRO A 44 -6.30 12.39 -1.70
N GLY A 45 -7.41 12.82 -2.31
CA GLY A 45 -8.12 14.03 -1.90
C GLY A 45 -7.54 15.31 -2.46
N GLY A 46 -6.49 15.23 -3.28
CA GLY A 46 -5.85 16.43 -3.82
C GLY A 46 -5.93 16.48 -5.34
N GLY A 47 -6.14 17.66 -5.87
CA GLY A 47 -6.15 17.85 -7.31
C GLY A 47 -7.12 16.93 -8.01
N THR A 48 -6.62 16.08 -8.89
CA THR A 48 -7.43 15.12 -9.63
C THR A 48 -7.67 13.82 -8.89
N ASP A 49 -7.06 13.63 -7.73
CA ASP A 49 -7.18 12.38 -6.96
C ASP A 49 -8.28 12.52 -5.91
N LYS A 50 -9.49 12.85 -6.36
CA LYS A 50 -10.65 13.03 -5.49
C LYS A 50 -11.76 12.07 -5.87
N THR A 51 -11.42 10.83 -6.12
CA THR A 51 -12.38 9.79 -6.44
C THR A 51 -12.51 8.86 -5.24
N ASP A 52 -13.73 8.54 -4.86
CA ASP A 52 -13.94 7.59 -3.76
C ASP A 52 -13.17 6.31 -4.05
N GLY A 53 -12.40 5.87 -3.07
CA GLY A 53 -11.59 4.69 -3.21
C GLY A 53 -10.14 4.94 -3.56
N ASP A 54 -9.74 6.19 -3.78
CA ASP A 54 -8.32 6.51 -3.96
C ASP A 54 -7.59 6.33 -2.63
N THR A 55 -6.44 5.70 -2.65
CA THR A 55 -5.72 5.43 -1.40
C THR A 55 -4.22 5.45 -1.63
N SER A 56 -3.48 5.87 -0.62
CA SER A 56 -2.04 5.70 -0.57
C SER A 56 -1.64 4.85 0.64
N GLN A 57 -2.53 3.96 1.06
CA GLN A 57 -2.26 3.03 2.17
C GLN A 57 -1.83 1.67 1.64
N CYS A 58 -0.68 1.20 2.12
CA CYS A 58 -0.28 -0.19 1.91
C CYS A 58 -1.33 -1.11 2.54
N SER A 59 -1.78 -2.11 1.81
CA SER A 59 -2.85 -3.00 2.26
C SER A 59 -4.16 -2.26 2.52
N GLY A 60 -4.41 -1.22 1.71
CA GLY A 60 -5.61 -0.43 1.81
C GLY A 60 -6.60 -0.62 0.67
N LEU A 61 -6.41 -1.64 -0.17
CA LEU A 61 -7.31 -1.89 -1.29
C LEU A 61 -8.37 -2.91 -0.88
N GLY A 62 -9.40 -2.43 -0.18
CA GLY A 62 -10.41 -3.31 0.37
C GLY A 62 -11.69 -3.45 -0.42
N HIS A 63 -11.85 -2.68 -1.50
CA HIS A 63 -13.10 -2.73 -2.27
C HIS A 63 -13.21 -4.03 -3.05
N SER A 64 -14.42 -4.58 -3.10
CA SER A 64 -14.63 -5.85 -3.77
C SER A 64 -14.37 -5.80 -5.26
N SER A 65 -14.48 -4.63 -5.87
CA SER A 65 -14.27 -4.48 -7.31
C SER A 65 -12.91 -3.90 -7.67
N VAL A 66 -11.91 -4.08 -6.80
CA VAL A 66 -10.57 -3.62 -7.13
C VAL A 66 -10.10 -4.30 -8.41
N THR A 67 -9.71 -3.49 -9.37
CA THR A 67 -9.20 -4.01 -10.64
C THR A 67 -7.71 -3.80 -10.82
N GLN A 68 -7.09 -3.08 -9.92
CA GLN A 68 -5.64 -2.89 -9.95
C GLN A 68 -4.97 -4.20 -9.53
N ASN A 69 -4.54 -4.95 -10.51
CA ASN A 69 -4.06 -6.29 -10.26
C ASN A 69 -2.89 -6.59 -11.19
N PRO A 70 -1.82 -7.18 -10.69
CA PRO A 70 -1.69 -7.62 -9.30
C PRO A 70 -1.48 -6.44 -8.35
N LYS A 71 -1.98 -6.59 -7.14
CA LYS A 71 -1.74 -5.63 -6.07
C LYS A 71 -0.38 -5.96 -5.49
N LEU A 72 0.65 -5.26 -5.92
CA LEU A 72 2.01 -5.63 -5.56
C LEU A 72 2.65 -4.55 -4.72
N PHE A 73 3.57 -4.99 -3.84
CA PHE A 73 4.36 -4.10 -3.02
C PHE A 73 5.12 -3.08 -3.87
N SER A 74 5.80 -3.55 -4.91
CA SER A 74 6.55 -2.65 -5.78
C SER A 74 5.64 -1.67 -6.50
N THR A 75 4.44 -2.11 -6.88
CA THR A 75 3.46 -1.20 -7.48
C THR A 75 3.03 -0.13 -6.49
N PHE A 76 2.77 -0.51 -5.25
CA PHE A 76 2.43 0.47 -4.23
C PHE A 76 3.55 1.51 -4.09
N VAL A 77 4.78 1.04 -3.87
CA VAL A 77 5.89 1.94 -3.59
C VAL A 77 6.10 2.93 -4.74
N SER A 78 6.00 2.47 -5.98
CA SER A 78 6.22 3.37 -7.12
C SER A 78 5.03 4.29 -7.37
N THR A 79 3.81 3.78 -7.24
CA THR A 79 2.63 4.58 -7.55
C THR A 79 2.44 5.72 -6.57
N VAL A 80 2.65 5.47 -5.28
CA VAL A 80 2.44 6.52 -4.28
C VAL A 80 3.70 7.36 -4.06
N LYS A 81 4.75 7.08 -4.80
CA LYS A 81 5.96 7.90 -4.88
C LYS A 81 6.74 7.98 -3.58
N VAL A 82 6.93 6.83 -2.94
CA VAL A 82 7.73 6.76 -1.72
C VAL A 82 9.15 7.28 -1.97
N ALA A 83 9.71 7.03 -3.16
CA ALA A 83 11.05 7.50 -3.48
C ALA A 83 11.17 9.02 -3.46
N GLU A 84 10.05 9.72 -3.61
CA GLU A 84 10.02 11.18 -3.57
C GLU A 84 9.68 11.70 -2.18
N GLY A 85 9.67 10.85 -1.18
CA GLY A 85 9.37 11.25 0.18
C GLY A 85 7.89 11.37 0.48
N LYS A 86 7.03 10.76 -0.33
CA LYS A 86 5.58 10.88 -0.18
C LYS A 86 5.01 9.59 0.36
N ASN A 87 3.97 9.71 1.20
CA ASN A 87 3.18 8.57 1.66
C ASN A 87 3.98 7.54 2.45
N TRP A 88 5.00 7.97 3.13
CA TRP A 88 5.80 7.12 3.99
C TRP A 88 6.32 7.94 5.16
N PRO A 89 6.16 7.47 6.38
CA PRO A 89 5.68 6.12 6.75
C PRO A 89 4.17 5.98 6.93
N ALA A 90 3.39 6.99 6.63
CA ALA A 90 1.93 6.92 6.76
C ALA A 90 1.27 7.33 5.45
N GLY A 91 0.08 6.80 5.22
CA GLY A 91 -0.68 7.12 4.01
C GLY A 91 -2.04 7.72 4.32
N ARG A 92 -2.83 7.93 3.26
CA ARG A 92 -4.15 8.54 3.34
C ARG A 92 -5.09 7.83 2.39
N ALA A 93 -6.38 8.16 2.50
CA ALA A 93 -7.38 7.64 1.57
C ALA A 93 -8.48 8.70 1.40
N TYR A 94 -9.17 8.64 0.28
CA TYR A 94 -10.28 9.53 0.01
C TYR A 94 -11.54 8.70 -0.20
N SER A 95 -12.54 8.95 0.63
CA SER A 95 -13.79 8.21 0.51
C SER A 95 -14.92 9.00 1.12
N GLY A 96 -16.10 8.81 0.59
CA GLY A 96 -17.28 9.51 1.07
C GLY A 96 -17.12 11.02 1.13
N UNK A 97 -16.22 11.37 0.29
CA UNK A 97 -16.06 12.69 0.17
C UNK A 97 -15.19 13.30 1.09
N SER A 98 -14.52 12.53 1.70
CA SER A 98 -13.61 13.19 2.64
C SER A 98 -12.26 12.51 2.66
N LEU A 99 -11.23 13.24 3.07
CA LEU A 99 -9.88 12.71 3.20
C LEU A 99 -9.75 12.04 4.57
N LYS A 100 -9.22 10.81 4.56
CA LYS A 100 -8.94 10.07 5.77
C LYS A 100 -7.44 9.86 5.88
N THR A 101 -6.90 10.09 7.08
CA THR A 101 -5.46 10.01 7.31
C THR A 101 -5.16 8.77 8.14
N GLY A 102 -4.15 8.03 7.72
CA GLY A 102 -3.73 6.85 8.47
C GLY A 102 -3.07 7.22 9.79
N ASP A 103 -3.04 6.26 10.70
CA ASP A 103 -2.34 6.44 11.96
C ASP A 103 -0.87 6.68 11.73
N THR A 104 -0.18 7.16 12.76
CA THR A 104 1.27 7.32 12.72
C THR A 104 1.90 6.01 12.23
N ASN A 105 2.78 6.12 11.23
CA ASN A 105 3.49 4.97 10.67
C ASN A 105 2.57 3.91 10.06
N SER A 106 1.39 4.30 9.58
CA SER A 106 0.42 3.31 9.12
C SER A 106 0.96 2.45 7.98
N ASN A 107 1.70 3.03 7.04
CA ASN A 107 2.24 2.24 5.93
C ASN A 107 3.41 1.37 6.37
N ALA A 108 4.27 1.89 7.23
CA ALA A 108 5.36 1.08 7.76
C ALA A 108 4.83 -0.09 8.56
N ASN A 109 3.77 0.13 9.35
CA ASN A 109 3.16 -0.94 10.14
C ASN A 109 2.48 -1.96 9.24
N ALA A 110 1.84 -1.52 8.16
CA ALA A 110 1.19 -2.45 7.24
C ALA A 110 2.22 -3.34 6.55
N VAL A 111 3.35 -2.77 6.12
CA VAL A 111 4.42 -3.57 5.55
C VAL A 111 4.92 -4.59 6.56
N ALA A 112 5.17 -4.15 7.80
CA ALA A 112 5.67 -5.05 8.83
C ALA A 112 4.69 -6.19 9.08
N LYS A 113 3.41 -5.88 9.15
CA LYS A 113 2.40 -6.92 9.36
C LYS A 113 2.39 -7.93 8.22
N ASP A 114 2.51 -7.46 6.99
CA ASP A 114 2.52 -8.36 5.84
C ASP A 114 3.77 -9.24 5.84
N LEU A 115 4.92 -8.69 6.25
CA LEU A 115 6.16 -9.47 6.31
C LEU A 115 6.08 -10.56 7.38
N VAL A 116 5.45 -10.26 8.51
CA VAL A 116 5.28 -11.25 9.57
C VAL A 116 4.41 -12.42 9.10
N ALA A 117 3.49 -12.16 8.17
CA ALA A 117 2.59 -13.19 7.66
C ALA A 117 3.22 -14.08 6.60
N LEU A 118 4.45 -13.80 6.17
CA LEU A 118 5.12 -14.62 5.17
C LEU A 118 5.43 -16.02 5.72
N ASN A 119 5.59 -17.00 4.82
CA ASN A 119 5.98 -18.33 5.27
C ASN A 119 7.46 -18.35 5.70
N SER A 120 7.91 -19.46 6.29
CA SER A 120 9.24 -19.48 6.89
C SER A 120 10.36 -19.31 5.86
N ASP A 121 10.20 -19.84 4.66
CA ASP A 121 11.21 -19.66 3.63
C ASP A 121 11.30 -18.20 3.20
N GLU A 122 10.14 -17.56 3.04
CA GLU A 122 10.11 -16.15 2.66
C GLU A 122 10.68 -15.27 3.76
N LYS A 123 10.41 -15.59 5.02
CA LYS A 123 10.95 -14.81 6.14
C LYS A 123 12.48 -14.89 6.16
N THR A 124 13.04 -16.02 5.80
CA THR A 124 14.49 -16.14 5.72
C THR A 124 15.07 -15.16 4.70
N ILE A 125 14.38 -14.99 3.57
CA ILE A 125 14.83 -14.07 2.52
C ILE A 125 14.84 -12.63 3.03
N VAL A 126 13.81 -12.20 3.76
CA VAL A 126 13.68 -10.80 4.16
C VAL A 126 14.35 -10.47 5.49
N ALA A 127 14.90 -11.45 6.19
CA ALA A 127 15.50 -11.24 7.51
C ALA A 127 16.74 -10.30 7.48
#